data_24401f1b31c03f6fb5f48b9073f75ce5
#
_entry.id   24401f1b31c03f6fb5f48b9073f75ce5
#
_cell.length_a   1.000
_cell.length_b   1.000
_cell.length_c   1.000
_cell.angle_alpha   90.00
_cell.angle_beta   90.00
_cell.angle_gamma   90.00
#
_symmetry.space_group_name_H-M   'P 1'
#
loop_
_entity.id
_entity.type
_entity.pdbx_description
1 polymer ?
#
loop_
_entity_poly.entity_id
_entity_poly.type
_entity_poly.pdbx_seq_one_letter_code
_entity_poly.pdbx_strand_id
1 'polypeptide(L)'
;IHERLVGSEMCIRDRNIDDNAFRLASGFGGGIGHARNICGALVGCTMVISTLIGRNTPEEKPLKEIYPVTKEFHDRFEKEFGSTMCKDLMPYEFNTRDHLKNCLKLTNRIGKFLAEFLEEKGLLTV
;
A
#
# COMPACT_ATOMS: atom_id res chain seq x y z
N ILE A 1 -10.76 5.31 -5.34
CA ILE A 1 -10.08 4.08 -4.87
C ILE A 1 -8.96 3.71 -5.82
N HIS A 2 -9.26 3.70 -7.10
CA HIS A 2 -8.29 3.37 -8.14
C HIS A 2 -7.06 4.28 -8.09
N GLU A 3 -7.27 5.57 -7.96
CA GLU A 3 -6.20 6.55 -7.90
C GLU A 3 -5.29 6.37 -6.68
N ARG A 4 -5.84 5.87 -5.58
CA ARG A 4 -5.10 5.67 -4.34
C ARG A 4 -4.15 4.49 -4.39
N LEU A 5 -4.33 3.62 -5.37
CA LEU A 5 -3.52 2.41 -5.52
C LEU A 5 -2.59 2.46 -6.72
N VAL A 6 -2.44 3.63 -7.36
CA VAL A 6 -1.66 3.74 -8.60
C VAL A 6 -0.27 3.12 -8.50
N GLY A 7 0.51 3.44 -7.48
CA GLY A 7 1.84 2.87 -7.30
C GLY A 7 1.81 1.37 -7.08
N SER A 8 0.91 0.92 -6.21
CA SER A 8 0.75 -0.51 -5.89
C SER A 8 0.22 -1.27 -7.10
N GLU A 9 -0.72 -0.65 -7.83
CA GLU A 9 -1.31 -1.25 -9.02
C GLU A 9 -0.28 -1.52 -10.10
N MET A 10 0.64 -0.59 -10.35
CA MET A 10 1.71 -0.79 -11.33
C MET A 10 2.62 -1.96 -10.92
N CYS A 11 2.99 -2.05 -9.67
CA CYS A 11 3.79 -3.17 -9.17
C CYS A 11 3.06 -4.50 -9.33
N ILE A 12 1.75 -4.52 -9.07
CA ILE A 12 0.92 -5.70 -9.22
C ILE A 12 0.86 -6.14 -10.68
N ARG A 13 0.64 -5.22 -11.62
CA ARG A 13 0.60 -5.52 -13.05
C ARG A 13 1.91 -6.09 -13.56
N ASP A 14 3.03 -5.52 -13.15
CA ASP A 14 4.35 -5.97 -13.58
C ASP A 14 4.66 -7.39 -13.11
N ARG A 15 3.93 -7.91 -12.12
CA ARG A 15 4.10 -9.26 -11.59
C ARG A 15 3.05 -10.25 -12.08
N ASN A 16 2.21 -9.88 -13.05
CA ASN A 16 1.15 -10.75 -13.60
C ASN A 16 0.17 -11.24 -12.53
N ILE A 17 -0.23 -10.35 -11.64
CA ILE A 17 -1.14 -10.71 -10.56
C ILE A 17 -2.57 -10.77 -11.08
N ASP A 18 -3.34 -11.76 -10.59
CA ASP A 18 -4.74 -11.97 -10.92
C ASP A 18 -5.57 -10.69 -10.72
N ASP A 19 -6.49 -10.43 -11.64
CA ASP A 19 -7.41 -9.30 -11.58
C ASP A 19 -8.23 -9.27 -10.29
N ASN A 20 -8.43 -10.42 -9.64
CA ASN A 20 -9.11 -10.48 -8.36
C ASN A 20 -8.41 -9.69 -7.25
N ALA A 21 -7.11 -9.44 -7.39
CA ALA A 21 -6.36 -8.64 -6.42
C ALA A 21 -6.93 -7.23 -6.31
N PHE A 22 -7.34 -6.63 -7.44
CA PHE A 22 -7.94 -5.30 -7.46
C PHE A 22 -9.30 -5.29 -6.74
N ARG A 23 -10.07 -6.34 -6.94
CA ARG A 23 -11.38 -6.49 -6.27
C ARG A 23 -11.20 -6.62 -4.77
N LEU A 24 -10.24 -7.41 -4.34
CA LEU A 24 -9.94 -7.61 -2.91
C LEU A 24 -9.48 -6.30 -2.25
N ALA A 25 -8.81 -5.42 -3.00
CA ALA A 25 -8.32 -4.16 -2.48
C ALA A 25 -9.37 -3.04 -2.48
N SER A 26 -10.51 -3.24 -3.14
CA SER A 26 -11.47 -2.17 -3.40
C SER A 26 -12.05 -1.50 -2.15
N GLY A 27 -12.14 -2.22 -1.04
CA GLY A 27 -12.72 -1.69 0.19
C GLY A 27 -11.79 -0.86 1.06
N PHE A 28 -10.50 -0.78 0.70
CA PHE A 28 -9.53 -0.10 1.55
C PHE A 28 -9.47 1.42 1.36
N GLY A 29 -10.09 1.94 0.30
CA GLY A 29 -10.09 3.37 0.03
C GLY A 29 -10.70 4.19 1.15
N GLY A 30 -10.18 5.40 1.35
CA GLY A 30 -10.67 6.30 2.39
C GLY A 30 -10.39 5.82 3.81
N GLY A 31 -9.40 4.95 3.99
CA GLY A 31 -9.07 4.39 5.30
C GLY A 31 -10.10 3.37 5.77
N ILE A 32 -10.34 2.36 4.95
CA ILE A 32 -11.35 1.30 5.11
C ILE A 32 -12.76 1.87 4.93
N GLY A 33 -13.20 1.93 3.67
CA GLY A 33 -14.55 2.35 3.33
C GLY A 33 -14.93 3.71 3.89
N HIS A 34 -14.02 4.68 3.85
CA HIS A 34 -14.19 6.04 4.37
C HIS A 34 -14.30 6.13 5.89
N ALA A 35 -13.89 5.09 6.61
CA ALA A 35 -13.82 5.13 8.07
C ALA A 35 -12.67 6.01 8.57
N ARG A 36 -11.79 6.45 7.67
CA ARG A 36 -10.65 7.30 7.98
C ARG A 36 -9.65 6.66 8.94
N ASN A 37 -9.62 5.34 8.94
CA ASN A 37 -8.65 4.55 9.70
C ASN A 37 -7.36 4.34 8.90
N ILE A 38 -6.80 3.14 8.90
CA ILE A 38 -5.53 2.87 8.24
C ILE A 38 -5.55 3.30 6.77
N CYS A 39 -4.47 3.93 6.33
CA CYS A 39 -4.36 4.42 4.95
C CYS A 39 -4.45 3.27 3.94
N GLY A 40 -5.36 3.40 2.96
CA GLY A 40 -5.56 2.38 1.94
C GLY A 40 -4.34 2.15 1.07
N ALA A 41 -3.52 3.18 0.85
CA ALA A 41 -2.27 3.04 0.11
C ALA A 41 -1.25 2.21 0.89
N LEU A 42 -1.21 2.35 2.21
CA LEU A 42 -0.34 1.53 3.05
C LEU A 42 -0.77 0.05 2.98
N VAL A 43 -2.07 -0.20 3.03
CA VAL A 43 -2.59 -1.57 2.87
C VAL A 43 -2.22 -2.12 1.50
N GLY A 44 -2.36 -1.32 0.44
CA GLY A 44 -1.97 -1.72 -0.91
C GLY A 44 -0.49 -2.08 -1.00
N CYS A 45 0.37 -1.29 -0.37
CA CYS A 45 1.80 -1.58 -0.30
C CYS A 45 2.08 -2.90 0.41
N THR A 46 1.36 -3.16 1.51
CA THR A 46 1.48 -4.42 2.24
C THR A 46 1.06 -5.60 1.35
N MET A 47 0.02 -5.42 0.54
CA MET A 47 -0.40 -6.45 -0.41
C MET A 47 0.68 -6.74 -1.44
N VAL A 48 1.36 -5.71 -1.95
CA VAL A 48 2.47 -5.87 -2.90
C VAL A 48 3.61 -6.66 -2.26
N ILE A 49 4.00 -6.30 -1.05
CA ILE A 49 5.05 -7.01 -0.33
C ILE A 49 4.65 -8.48 -0.12
N SER A 50 3.40 -8.71 0.28
CA SER A 50 2.87 -10.06 0.49
C SER A 50 2.89 -10.89 -0.80
N THR A 51 2.65 -10.25 -1.94
CA THR A 51 2.71 -10.91 -3.24
C THR A 51 4.13 -11.39 -3.55
N LEU A 52 5.12 -10.60 -3.17
CA LEU A 52 6.52 -10.90 -3.49
C LEU A 52 7.12 -11.96 -2.57
N ILE A 53 6.76 -11.98 -1.29
CA ILE A 53 7.40 -12.85 -0.30
C ILE A 53 6.41 -13.59 0.60
N GLY A 54 5.11 -13.51 0.30
CA GLY A 54 4.09 -14.25 1.06
C GLY A 54 4.02 -15.71 0.67
N ARG A 55 3.31 -16.48 1.50
CA ARG A 55 3.06 -17.90 1.19
C ARG A 55 2.01 -18.04 0.10
N ASN A 56 2.14 -19.10 -0.69
CA ASN A 56 1.23 -19.36 -1.81
C ASN A 56 -0.04 -20.11 -1.41
N THR A 57 0.02 -20.90 -0.34
CA THR A 57 -1.12 -21.67 0.15
C THR A 57 -1.23 -21.56 1.66
N PRO A 58 -2.43 -21.80 2.24
CA PRO A 58 -2.60 -21.74 3.70
C PRO A 58 -1.76 -22.77 4.45
N GLU A 59 -1.41 -23.87 3.79
CA GLU A 59 -0.64 -24.96 4.39
C GLU A 59 0.85 -24.66 4.49
N GLU A 60 1.35 -23.72 3.68
CA GLU A 60 2.74 -23.31 3.74
C GLU A 60 2.99 -22.52 5.03
N LYS A 61 4.16 -22.74 5.63
CA LYS A 61 4.57 -21.90 6.75
C LYS A 61 4.84 -20.48 6.25
N PRO A 62 4.45 -19.44 7.00
CA PRO A 62 4.79 -18.07 6.64
C PRO A 62 6.31 -17.96 6.49
N LEU A 63 6.75 -17.27 5.45
CA LEU A 63 8.17 -16.99 5.27
C LEU A 63 8.63 -16.12 6.44
N LYS A 64 9.80 -16.43 6.96
CA LYS A 64 10.33 -15.71 8.12
C LYS A 64 10.46 -14.22 7.88
N GLU A 65 10.68 -13.85 6.62
CA GLU A 65 10.90 -12.46 6.23
C GLU A 65 9.62 -11.65 6.11
N ILE A 66 8.43 -12.28 5.93
CA ILE A 66 7.21 -11.51 5.65
C ILE A 66 6.84 -10.57 6.79
N TYR A 67 6.87 -11.03 8.03
CA TYR A 67 6.53 -10.17 9.15
C TYR A 67 7.60 -9.11 9.44
N PRO A 68 8.91 -9.45 9.50
CA PRO A 68 9.92 -8.42 9.69
C PRO A 68 9.95 -7.37 8.59
N VAL A 69 9.80 -7.77 7.33
CA VAL A 69 9.83 -6.83 6.21
C VAL A 69 8.61 -5.92 6.21
N THR A 70 7.42 -6.48 6.41
CA THR A 70 6.20 -5.66 6.44
C THR A 70 6.19 -4.72 7.64
N LYS A 71 6.69 -5.17 8.79
CA LYS A 71 6.80 -4.30 9.96
C LYS A 71 7.79 -3.16 9.72
N GLU A 72 8.91 -3.45 9.09
CA GLU A 72 9.89 -2.42 8.76
C GLU A 72 9.30 -1.39 7.81
N PHE A 73 8.56 -1.84 6.78
CA PHE A 73 7.89 -0.93 5.87
C PHE A 73 6.87 -0.06 6.61
N HIS A 74 6.06 -0.66 7.45
CA HIS A 74 5.07 0.04 8.27
C HIS A 74 5.74 1.11 9.13
N ASP A 75 6.81 0.77 9.83
CA ASP A 75 7.48 1.68 10.75
C ASP A 75 8.16 2.82 9.99
N ARG A 76 8.78 2.52 8.86
CA ARG A 76 9.39 3.56 7.99
C ARG A 76 8.32 4.47 7.39
N PHE A 77 7.18 3.92 7.01
CA PHE A 77 6.05 4.69 6.49
C PHE A 77 5.56 5.68 7.55
N GLU A 78 5.34 5.20 8.77
CA GLU A 78 4.88 6.04 9.87
C GLU A 78 5.86 7.17 10.15
N LYS A 79 7.15 6.87 10.12
CA LYS A 79 8.20 7.87 10.34
C LYS A 79 8.25 8.90 9.21
N GLU A 80 8.16 8.46 7.96
CA GLU A 80 8.27 9.33 6.79
C GLU A 80 7.06 10.23 6.61
N PHE A 81 5.86 9.69 6.80
CA PHE A 81 4.61 10.40 6.55
C PHE A 81 3.95 10.94 7.83
N GLY A 82 4.45 10.57 8.99
CA GLY A 82 3.96 11.07 10.28
C GLY A 82 2.81 10.29 10.89
N SER A 83 2.14 9.45 10.12
CA SER A 83 1.04 8.63 10.61
C SER A 83 0.72 7.53 9.61
N THR A 84 -0.01 6.51 10.06
CA THR A 84 -0.57 5.46 9.20
C THR A 84 -2.07 5.65 9.01
N MET A 85 -2.67 6.64 9.66
CA MET A 85 -4.12 6.83 9.65
C MET A 85 -4.56 7.83 8.60
N CYS A 86 -5.57 7.47 7.82
CA CYS A 86 -6.12 8.33 6.78
C CYS A 86 -6.51 9.72 7.31
N LYS A 87 -7.13 9.77 8.48
CA LYS A 87 -7.56 11.03 9.10
C LYS A 87 -6.43 11.99 9.38
N ASP A 88 -5.24 11.46 9.69
CA ASP A 88 -4.06 12.27 9.98
C ASP A 88 -3.32 12.67 8.70
N LEU A 89 -3.30 11.76 7.72
CA LEU A 89 -2.61 11.98 6.44
C LEU A 89 -3.41 12.88 5.51
N MET A 90 -4.73 12.80 5.59
CA MET A 90 -5.66 13.56 4.75
C MET A 90 -6.71 14.26 5.61
N PRO A 91 -6.36 15.37 6.27
CA PRO A 91 -7.29 16.10 7.14
C PRO A 91 -8.31 16.94 6.37
N TYR A 92 -8.57 16.59 5.13
CA TYR A 92 -9.51 17.31 4.25
C TYR A 92 -10.86 16.59 4.24
N GLU A 93 -11.92 17.35 4.04
CA GLU A 93 -13.24 16.78 3.92
C GLU A 93 -13.30 15.86 2.69
N PHE A 94 -13.88 14.67 2.87
CA PHE A 94 -13.93 13.66 1.83
C PHE A 94 -14.67 14.18 0.57
N ASN A 95 -14.16 13.79 -0.57
CA ASN A 95 -14.71 14.10 -1.89
C ASN A 95 -14.66 15.59 -2.25
N THR A 96 -13.88 16.38 -1.54
CA THR A 96 -13.60 17.76 -1.94
C THR A 96 -12.41 17.78 -2.90
N ARG A 97 -12.27 18.90 -3.64
CA ARG A 97 -11.15 19.08 -4.55
C ARG A 97 -9.80 18.97 -3.82
N ASP A 98 -9.71 19.56 -2.62
CA ASP A 98 -8.49 19.51 -1.83
C ASP A 98 -8.15 18.09 -1.39
N HIS A 99 -9.16 17.32 -0.99
CA HIS A 99 -8.97 15.92 -0.62
C HIS A 99 -8.44 15.11 -1.81
N LEU A 100 -9.10 15.20 -2.96
CA LEU A 100 -8.72 14.42 -4.14
C LEU A 100 -7.31 14.77 -4.61
N LYS A 101 -7.00 16.06 -4.69
CA LYS A 101 -5.69 16.54 -5.14
C LYS A 101 -4.57 16.08 -4.22
N ASN A 102 -4.75 16.25 -2.91
CA ASN A 102 -3.71 15.91 -1.94
C ASN A 102 -3.57 14.40 -1.74
N CYS A 103 -4.68 13.67 -1.83
CA CYS A 103 -4.65 12.21 -1.76
C CYS A 103 -3.88 11.62 -2.95
N LEU A 104 -4.07 12.17 -4.15
CA LEU A 104 -3.34 11.73 -5.33
C LEU A 104 -1.83 11.99 -5.17
N LYS A 105 -1.46 13.16 -4.70
CA LYS A 105 -0.06 13.50 -4.44
C LYS A 105 0.56 12.55 -3.41
N LEU A 106 -0.17 12.28 -2.33
CA LEU A 106 0.30 11.37 -1.30
C LEU A 106 0.48 9.96 -1.84
N THR A 107 -0.48 9.47 -2.63
CA THR A 107 -0.41 8.14 -3.23
C THR A 107 0.80 8.00 -4.14
N ASN A 108 1.11 9.02 -4.92
CA ASN A 108 2.29 9.02 -5.79
C ASN A 108 3.58 8.97 -4.96
N ARG A 109 3.66 9.72 -3.87
CA ARG A 109 4.81 9.67 -2.96
C ARG A 109 4.96 8.32 -2.30
N ILE A 110 3.86 7.72 -1.89
CA ILE A 110 3.86 6.39 -1.27
C ILE A 110 4.31 5.33 -2.28
N GLY A 111 3.84 5.40 -3.51
CA GLY A 111 4.28 4.48 -4.57
C GLY A 111 5.77 4.53 -4.80
N LYS A 112 6.34 5.72 -4.86
CA LYS A 112 7.78 5.92 -5.00
C LYS A 112 8.53 5.39 -3.78
N PHE A 113 8.01 5.65 -2.59
CA PHE A 113 8.58 5.17 -1.34
C PHE A 113 8.62 3.63 -1.30
N LEU A 114 7.53 2.99 -1.74
CA LEU A 114 7.47 1.53 -1.84
C LEU A 114 8.53 1.01 -2.82
N ALA A 115 8.64 1.61 -4.00
CA ALA A 115 9.60 1.17 -5.01
C ALA A 115 11.03 1.26 -4.48
N GLU A 116 11.37 2.34 -3.81
CA GLU A 116 12.69 2.53 -3.20
C GLU A 116 12.96 1.49 -2.11
N PHE A 117 11.95 1.20 -1.29
CA PHE A 117 12.07 0.18 -0.26
C PHE A 117 12.29 -1.22 -0.85
N LEU A 118 11.51 -1.58 -1.87
CA LEU A 118 11.64 -2.88 -2.52
C LEU A 118 13.01 -3.03 -3.19
N GLU A 119 13.50 -1.98 -3.81
CA GLU A 119 14.82 -1.97 -4.44
C GLU A 119 15.91 -2.15 -3.39
N GLU A 120 15.83 -1.44 -2.29
CA GLU A 120 16.78 -1.54 -1.18
C GLU A 120 16.83 -2.97 -0.61
N LYS A 121 15.68 -3.64 -0.53
CA LYS A 121 15.58 -5.00 -0.01
C LYS A 121 15.89 -6.07 -1.05
N GLY A 122 16.17 -5.68 -2.29
CA GLY A 122 16.43 -6.64 -3.37
C GLY A 122 15.21 -7.44 -3.80
N LEU A 123 14.01 -6.93 -3.53
CA LEU A 123 12.75 -7.61 -3.86
C LEU A 123 12.20 -7.18 -5.22
N LEU A 124 12.67 -6.07 -5.74
CA LEU A 124 12.26 -5.57 -7.05
C LEU A 124 13.32 -5.94 -8.07
N THR A 125 12.97 -6.84 -8.98
CA THR A 125 13.83 -7.20 -10.11
C THR A 125 13.51 -6.28 -11.27
N VAL A 126 14.49 -5.54 -11.69
CA VAL A 126 14.38 -4.64 -12.84
C VAL A 126 14.81 -5.36 -14.11
#